data_a436dc88d550509b3b063ee0151149bb
#
_entry.id   a436dc88d550509b3b063ee0151149bb
#
_cell.length_a   1.000
_cell.length_b   1.000
_cell.length_c   1.000
_cell.angle_alpha   90.00
_cell.angle_beta   90.00
_cell.angle_gamma   90.00
#
_symmetry.space_group_name_H-M   'P 1'
#
loop_
_entity.id
_entity.type
_entity.pdbx_description
1 polymer ?
#
loop_
_entity_poly.entity_id
_entity_poly.type
_entity_poly.pdbx_seq_one_letter_code
_entity_poly.pdbx_strand_id
1 'polypeptide(L)'
;MPALDSSPSSAAEAAHASRRPVEQAAAPLGAHLGELVIPKLGVAIPVYEGVREQELRRGAGHYPASAWPGGKGHVVLSGHRDTVFRRLGELGIGDALVIRAADTAVHYRIVRIRIVDDDDRTVLVNKARPTLTVTTCYPFRLIGRAPKRYIVTARPVQTVSLERVHNEW
;
A
#
# COMPACT_ATOMS: atom_id res chain seq x y z
N MET A 1 5.21 49.03 -26.97
CA MET A 1 4.81 47.70 -27.43
C MET A 1 4.71 46.78 -26.25
N PRO A 2 3.53 46.37 -25.86
CA PRO A 2 3.42 45.40 -24.79
C PRO A 2 3.91 44.06 -25.28
N ALA A 3 4.82 43.47 -24.55
CA ALA A 3 5.22 42.11 -24.78
C ALA A 3 4.04 41.19 -24.51
N LEU A 4 3.62 40.46 -25.50
CA LEU A 4 2.66 39.38 -25.30
C LEU A 4 3.38 38.29 -24.58
N ASP A 5 3.23 38.27 -23.28
CA ASP A 5 3.66 37.19 -22.46
C ASP A 5 2.62 36.05 -22.59
N SER A 6 2.79 35.26 -23.60
CA SER A 6 2.03 34.04 -23.72
C SER A 6 2.80 32.96 -22.99
N SER A 7 2.51 32.83 -21.70
CA SER A 7 2.95 31.70 -20.91
C SER A 7 1.97 30.55 -21.10
N PRO A 8 2.30 29.52 -21.87
CA PRO A 8 1.42 28.38 -22.03
C PRO A 8 1.55 27.34 -20.91
N SER A 9 2.30 27.59 -19.85
CA SER A 9 2.65 26.56 -18.89
C SER A 9 1.67 26.37 -17.73
N SER A 10 0.77 27.33 -17.49
CA SER A 10 -0.06 27.29 -16.29
C SER A 10 -1.12 26.20 -16.29
N ALA A 11 -1.68 25.85 -17.44
CA ALA A 11 -2.72 24.84 -17.52
C ALA A 11 -2.16 23.42 -17.37
N ALA A 12 -0.98 23.17 -17.91
CA ALA A 12 -0.33 21.85 -17.79
C ALA A 12 0.20 21.61 -16.37
N GLU A 13 0.73 22.63 -15.73
CA GLU A 13 1.15 22.55 -14.34
C GLU A 13 -0.02 22.38 -13.38
N ALA A 14 -1.13 23.06 -13.62
CA ALA A 14 -2.33 22.91 -12.82
C ALA A 14 -2.94 21.51 -12.96
N ALA A 15 -2.93 20.93 -14.15
CA ALA A 15 -3.42 19.56 -14.37
C ALA A 15 -2.52 18.50 -13.71
N HIS A 16 -1.22 18.74 -13.67
CA HIS A 16 -0.28 17.83 -13.00
C HIS A 16 -0.36 17.94 -11.47
N ALA A 17 -0.53 19.15 -10.96
CA ALA A 17 -0.67 19.40 -9.52
C ALA A 17 -2.00 18.85 -8.97
N SER A 18 -3.07 18.82 -9.76
CA SER A 18 -4.38 18.33 -9.31
C SER A 18 -4.47 16.81 -9.15
N ARG A 19 -3.60 16.02 -9.81
CA ARG A 19 -3.60 14.57 -9.68
C ARG A 19 -2.98 14.07 -8.38
N ARG A 20 -1.96 14.74 -7.85
CA ARG A 20 -1.25 14.31 -6.64
C ARG A 20 -2.03 14.50 -5.34
N PRO A 21 -2.65 15.67 -5.07
CA PRO A 21 -3.38 15.85 -3.83
C PRO A 21 -4.64 15.01 -3.72
N VAL A 22 -5.31 14.70 -4.83
CA VAL A 22 -6.54 13.92 -4.84
C VAL A 22 -6.26 12.46 -4.49
N GLU A 23 -5.15 11.89 -4.97
CA GLU A 23 -4.78 10.52 -4.68
C GLU A 23 -4.32 10.31 -3.24
N GLN A 24 -3.72 11.32 -2.61
CA GLN A 24 -3.16 11.22 -1.26
C GLN A 24 -4.10 11.66 -0.16
N ALA A 25 -5.05 12.54 -0.43
CA ALA A 25 -5.83 13.21 0.60
C ALA A 25 -7.31 12.87 0.60
N ALA A 26 -7.83 12.21 -0.44
CA ALA A 26 -9.26 12.23 -0.69
C ALA A 26 -10.01 10.97 -0.27
N ALA A 27 -9.33 9.93 0.22
CA ALA A 27 -10.03 8.70 0.58
C ALA A 27 -10.61 8.81 1.98
N PRO A 28 -11.95 8.79 2.12
CA PRO A 28 -12.56 8.76 3.44
C PRO A 28 -12.31 7.40 4.10
N LEU A 29 -12.34 7.38 5.44
CA LEU A 29 -12.21 6.14 6.18
C LEU A 29 -13.26 5.13 5.73
N GLY A 30 -12.84 3.89 5.52
CA GLY A 30 -13.69 2.81 5.07
C GLY A 30 -13.83 2.68 3.55
N ALA A 31 -13.28 3.63 2.78
CA ALA A 31 -13.35 3.55 1.32
C ALA A 31 -12.52 2.38 0.78
N HIS A 32 -13.04 1.70 -0.24
CA HIS A 32 -12.29 0.68 -0.96
C HIS A 32 -11.23 1.33 -1.84
N LEU A 33 -9.97 0.95 -1.65
CA LEU A 33 -8.83 1.59 -2.33
C LEU A 33 -8.27 0.77 -3.47
N GLY A 34 -8.40 -0.55 -3.40
CA GLY A 34 -7.80 -1.44 -4.37
C GLY A 34 -7.60 -2.82 -3.77
N GLU A 35 -6.58 -3.54 -4.24
CA GLU A 35 -6.30 -4.90 -3.81
C GLU A 35 -4.81 -5.12 -3.59
N LEU A 36 -4.49 -5.90 -2.57
CA LEU A 36 -3.16 -6.47 -2.38
C LEU A 36 -3.16 -7.88 -2.95
N VAL A 37 -2.41 -8.10 -4.02
CA VAL A 37 -2.26 -9.41 -4.65
C VAL A 37 -0.98 -10.05 -4.15
N ILE A 38 -1.09 -11.28 -3.66
CA ILE A 38 0.04 -12.08 -3.22
C ILE A 38 0.11 -13.32 -4.12
N PRO A 39 0.90 -13.28 -5.19
CA PRO A 39 0.91 -14.35 -6.20
C PRO A 39 1.23 -15.71 -5.64
N LYS A 40 2.22 -15.80 -4.74
CA LYS A 40 2.61 -17.08 -4.13
C LYS A 40 1.48 -17.76 -3.37
N LEU A 41 0.59 -16.98 -2.77
CA LEU A 41 -0.55 -17.50 -2.02
C LEU A 41 -1.82 -17.61 -2.87
N GLY A 42 -1.81 -17.06 -4.08
CA GLY A 42 -2.96 -17.09 -4.98
C GLY A 42 -4.14 -16.26 -4.48
N VAL A 43 -3.89 -15.19 -3.75
CA VAL A 43 -4.95 -14.37 -3.13
C VAL A 43 -4.90 -12.92 -3.61
N ALA A 44 -6.08 -12.31 -3.68
CA ALA A 44 -6.25 -10.87 -3.89
C ALA A 44 -7.09 -10.35 -2.72
N ILE A 45 -6.49 -9.52 -1.90
CA ILE A 45 -7.07 -9.05 -0.64
C ILE A 45 -7.53 -7.61 -0.86
N PRO A 46 -8.83 -7.29 -0.65
CA PRO A 46 -9.29 -5.91 -0.77
C PRO A 46 -8.65 -5.03 0.29
N VAL A 47 -8.30 -3.81 -0.10
CA VAL A 47 -7.67 -2.81 0.77
C VAL A 47 -8.62 -1.65 0.99
N TYR A 48 -8.82 -1.29 2.24
CA TYR A 48 -9.70 -0.20 2.66
C TYR A 48 -8.90 0.88 3.37
N GLU A 49 -9.37 2.13 3.32
CA GLU A 49 -8.75 3.22 4.05
C GLU A 49 -9.08 3.11 5.55
N GLY A 50 -8.05 3.06 6.38
CA GLY A 50 -8.18 2.94 7.82
C GLY A 50 -7.77 1.58 8.35
N VAL A 51 -7.45 1.56 9.63
CA VAL A 51 -7.00 0.34 10.34
C VAL A 51 -7.89 0.06 11.56
N ARG A 52 -9.14 0.54 11.53
CA ARG A 52 -10.12 0.24 12.55
C ARG A 52 -10.65 -1.19 12.36
N GLU A 53 -11.28 -1.71 13.39
CA GLU A 53 -11.85 -3.07 13.34
C GLU A 53 -12.79 -3.26 12.15
N GLN A 54 -13.58 -2.24 11.82
CA GLN A 54 -14.53 -2.31 10.71
C GLN A 54 -13.87 -2.45 9.34
N GLU A 55 -12.67 -1.86 9.12
CA GLU A 55 -11.89 -2.09 7.90
C GLU A 55 -11.22 -3.45 7.92
N LEU A 56 -10.62 -3.82 9.05
CA LEU A 56 -9.85 -5.06 9.17
C LEU A 56 -10.72 -6.32 9.10
N ARG A 57 -12.02 -6.20 9.38
CA ARG A 57 -12.99 -7.29 9.14
C ARG A 57 -13.24 -7.55 7.67
N ARG A 58 -13.06 -6.53 6.82
CA ARG A 58 -13.37 -6.60 5.39
C ARG A 58 -12.16 -6.98 4.54
N GLY A 59 -10.96 -6.72 5.03
CA GLY A 59 -9.75 -6.99 4.27
C GLY A 59 -8.52 -6.42 4.94
N ALA A 60 -7.57 -5.93 4.15
CA ALA A 60 -6.43 -5.18 4.65
C ALA A 60 -6.80 -3.71 4.83
N GLY A 61 -6.19 -3.07 5.82
CA GLY A 61 -6.37 -1.65 6.09
C GLY A 61 -5.13 -0.86 5.72
N HIS A 62 -5.32 0.24 5.02
CA HIS A 62 -4.27 1.23 4.76
C HIS A 62 -4.18 2.18 5.93
N TYR A 63 -2.97 2.35 6.49
CA TYR A 63 -2.74 3.28 7.58
C TYR A 63 -2.83 4.72 7.02
N PRO A 64 -3.79 5.55 7.49
CA PRO A 64 -4.08 6.83 6.83
C PRO A 64 -2.92 7.81 6.82
N ALA A 65 -2.06 7.77 7.84
CA ALA A 65 -0.88 8.64 7.90
C ALA A 65 0.25 8.18 6.98
N SER A 66 0.15 6.99 6.41
CA SER A 66 1.17 6.47 5.50
C SER A 66 0.92 6.90 4.06
N ALA A 67 1.93 6.73 3.21
CA ALA A 67 1.86 7.13 1.82
C ALA A 67 0.94 6.23 1.00
N TRP A 68 0.58 6.69 -0.17
CA TRP A 68 -0.15 5.96 -1.18
C TRP A 68 0.82 5.19 -2.11
N PRO A 69 0.45 4.00 -2.61
CA PRO A 69 1.30 3.26 -3.54
C PRO A 69 1.63 4.04 -4.80
N GLY A 70 2.87 3.89 -5.28
CA GLY A 70 3.37 4.58 -6.47
C GLY A 70 4.11 5.88 -6.20
N GLY A 71 4.01 6.40 -4.98
CA GLY A 71 4.76 7.59 -4.56
C GLY A 71 6.11 7.26 -3.93
N LYS A 72 6.74 8.28 -3.37
CA LYS A 72 8.06 8.17 -2.75
C LYS A 72 8.02 7.80 -1.26
N GLY A 73 6.87 7.62 -0.70
CA GLY A 73 6.70 7.44 0.72
C GLY A 73 6.65 6.00 1.17
N HIS A 74 6.38 5.84 2.45
CA HIS A 74 6.22 4.56 3.12
C HIS A 74 4.74 4.20 3.20
N VAL A 75 4.35 3.16 2.48
CA VAL A 75 2.98 2.63 2.49
C VAL A 75 2.87 1.57 3.58
N VAL A 76 1.87 1.66 4.44
CA VAL A 76 1.65 0.68 5.51
C VAL A 76 0.26 0.07 5.36
N LEU A 77 0.22 -1.26 5.26
CA LEU A 77 -1.00 -2.07 5.25
C LEU A 77 -1.01 -2.99 6.46
N SER A 78 -2.16 -3.09 7.09
CA SER A 78 -2.38 -3.97 8.24
C SER A 78 -3.51 -4.96 7.94
N GLY A 79 -3.47 -6.12 8.58
CA GLY A 79 -4.52 -7.12 8.47
C GLY A 79 -4.51 -8.07 9.64
N HIS A 80 -5.61 -8.78 9.83
CA HIS A 80 -5.72 -9.77 10.90
C HIS A 80 -4.93 -11.04 10.59
N ARG A 81 -4.26 -11.57 11.61
CA ARG A 81 -3.47 -12.80 11.53
C ARG A 81 -4.29 -14.07 11.25
N ASP A 82 -5.56 -14.05 11.61
CA ASP A 82 -6.45 -15.20 11.51
C ASP A 82 -7.39 -15.16 10.31
N THR A 83 -7.31 -14.10 9.50
CA THR A 83 -8.11 -13.94 8.29
C THR A 83 -7.23 -13.72 7.06
N VAL A 84 -7.16 -12.48 6.58
CA VAL A 84 -6.51 -12.15 5.31
C VAL A 84 -4.99 -12.42 5.29
N PHE A 85 -4.33 -12.31 6.45
CA PHE A 85 -2.88 -12.50 6.57
C PHE A 85 -2.49 -13.81 7.27
N ARG A 86 -3.42 -14.76 7.36
CA ARG A 86 -3.18 -16.05 8.00
C ARG A 86 -1.97 -16.80 7.43
N ARG A 87 -1.73 -16.66 6.13
CA ARG A 87 -0.64 -17.35 5.45
C ARG A 87 0.56 -16.45 5.15
N LEU A 88 0.61 -15.28 5.75
CA LEU A 88 1.68 -14.31 5.49
C LEU A 88 3.06 -14.88 5.86
N GLY A 89 3.12 -15.76 6.84
CA GLY A 89 4.35 -16.42 7.26
C GLY A 89 4.95 -17.40 6.23
N GLU A 90 4.22 -17.74 5.17
CA GLU A 90 4.73 -18.60 4.09
C GLU A 90 5.58 -17.79 3.08
N LEU A 91 5.60 -16.48 3.18
CA LEU A 91 6.36 -15.63 2.29
C LEU A 91 7.82 -15.54 2.71
N GLY A 92 8.69 -15.32 1.75
CA GLY A 92 10.11 -15.16 1.95
C GLY A 92 10.68 -13.97 1.20
N ILE A 93 11.94 -13.65 1.49
CA ILE A 93 12.67 -12.59 0.78
C ILE A 93 12.70 -12.93 -0.72
N GLY A 94 12.39 -11.94 -1.56
CA GLY A 94 12.30 -12.07 -3.01
C GLY A 94 10.90 -12.37 -3.53
N ASP A 95 9.95 -12.74 -2.68
CA ASP A 95 8.58 -12.98 -3.10
C ASP A 95 7.88 -11.68 -3.52
N ALA A 96 6.95 -11.79 -4.45
CA ALA A 96 6.25 -10.66 -5.02
C ALA A 96 5.02 -10.27 -4.21
N LEU A 97 4.79 -8.97 -4.11
CA LEU A 97 3.53 -8.37 -3.67
C LEU A 97 3.12 -7.37 -4.75
N VAL A 98 1.83 -7.26 -5.04
CA VAL A 98 1.31 -6.31 -6.02
C VAL A 98 0.16 -5.54 -5.40
N ILE A 99 0.21 -4.22 -5.47
CA ILE A 99 -0.93 -3.37 -5.10
C ILE A 99 -1.56 -2.85 -6.37
N ARG A 100 -2.81 -3.22 -6.60
CA ARG A 100 -3.63 -2.69 -7.69
C ARG A 100 -4.57 -1.64 -7.11
N ALA A 101 -4.49 -0.42 -7.62
CA ALA A 101 -5.35 0.68 -7.22
C ALA A 101 -5.70 1.51 -8.44
N ALA A 102 -6.99 1.73 -8.68
CA ALA A 102 -7.50 2.43 -9.84
C ALA A 102 -6.97 1.80 -11.15
N ASP A 103 -6.19 2.54 -11.91
CA ASP A 103 -5.64 2.13 -13.20
C ASP A 103 -4.15 1.73 -13.14
N THR A 104 -3.63 1.51 -11.93
CA THR A 104 -2.21 1.27 -11.71
C THR A 104 -1.98 0.01 -10.89
N ALA A 105 -0.94 -0.74 -11.24
CA ALA A 105 -0.43 -1.85 -10.44
C ALA A 105 1.03 -1.58 -10.10
N VAL A 106 1.34 -1.57 -8.81
CA VAL A 106 2.70 -1.42 -8.32
C VAL A 106 3.20 -2.77 -7.84
N HIS A 107 4.29 -3.23 -8.43
CA HIS A 107 4.92 -4.50 -8.10
C HIS A 107 6.05 -4.28 -7.12
N TYR A 108 6.02 -5.05 -6.05
CA TYR A 108 7.01 -5.01 -4.98
C TYR A 108 7.72 -6.35 -4.83
N ARG A 109 8.94 -6.33 -4.30
CA ARG A 109 9.66 -7.52 -3.84
C ARG A 109 9.96 -7.41 -2.35
N ILE A 110 9.73 -8.48 -1.63
CA ILE A 110 10.04 -8.56 -0.20
C ILE A 110 11.56 -8.52 -0.02
N VAL A 111 12.03 -7.59 0.81
CA VAL A 111 13.47 -7.41 1.11
C VAL A 111 13.80 -7.72 2.56
N ARG A 112 12.82 -7.73 3.44
CA ARG A 112 13.04 -7.99 4.87
C ARG A 112 11.79 -8.53 5.53
N ILE A 113 11.99 -9.47 6.46
CA ILE A 113 10.92 -10.00 7.32
C ILE A 113 11.41 -9.92 8.75
N ARG A 114 10.60 -9.35 9.65
CA ARG A 114 10.94 -9.19 11.06
C ARG A 114 9.76 -9.54 11.95
N ILE A 115 10.09 -10.00 13.16
CA ILE A 115 9.14 -10.12 14.26
C ILE A 115 9.57 -9.09 15.30
N VAL A 116 8.65 -8.20 15.66
CA VAL A 116 8.90 -7.10 16.61
C VAL A 116 7.86 -7.13 17.71
N ASP A 117 8.13 -6.43 18.83
CA ASP A 117 7.16 -6.28 19.90
C ASP A 117 6.00 -5.40 19.43
N ASP A 118 4.83 -5.57 20.04
CA ASP A 118 3.61 -4.86 19.65
C ASP A 118 3.67 -3.34 19.90
N ASP A 119 4.61 -2.89 20.73
CA ASP A 119 4.86 -1.49 21.01
C ASP A 119 5.99 -0.87 20.17
N ASP A 120 6.59 -1.62 19.26
CA ASP A 120 7.65 -1.12 18.39
C ASP A 120 7.06 -0.13 17.37
N ARG A 121 7.45 1.14 17.50
CA ARG A 121 6.97 2.22 16.64
C ARG A 121 7.87 2.51 15.45
N THR A 122 9.01 1.85 15.35
CA THR A 122 9.94 2.05 14.22
C THR A 122 9.38 1.57 12.90
N VAL A 123 8.39 0.69 12.93
CA VAL A 123 7.70 0.17 11.73
C VAL A 123 6.93 1.25 10.99
N LEU A 124 6.43 2.26 11.71
CA LEU A 124 5.59 3.32 11.16
C LEU A 124 6.38 4.57 10.74
N VAL A 125 7.69 4.55 10.92
CA VAL A 125 8.55 5.70 10.59
C VAL A 125 8.64 5.86 9.07
N ASN A 126 8.60 7.11 8.60
CA ASN A 126 8.83 7.40 7.19
C ASN A 126 10.20 6.88 6.74
N LYS A 127 10.21 6.28 5.56
CA LYS A 127 11.43 5.76 4.95
C LYS A 127 11.93 6.75 3.90
N ALA A 128 13.25 6.85 3.77
CA ALA A 128 13.89 7.68 2.76
C ALA A 128 13.65 7.16 1.34
N ARG A 129 13.31 5.89 1.21
CA ARG A 129 13.04 5.24 -0.08
C ARG A 129 11.60 4.75 -0.12
N PRO A 130 10.99 4.67 -1.32
CA PRO A 130 9.68 4.05 -1.44
C PRO A 130 9.67 2.65 -0.83
N THR A 131 8.73 2.40 0.07
CA THR A 131 8.69 1.16 0.85
C THR A 131 7.24 0.76 1.09
N LEU A 132 6.97 -0.53 1.03
CA LEU A 132 5.71 -1.12 1.48
C LEU A 132 5.98 -1.94 2.73
N THR A 133 5.21 -1.70 3.77
CA THR A 133 5.20 -2.53 4.97
C THR A 133 3.84 -3.19 5.11
N VAL A 134 3.83 -4.50 5.22
CA VAL A 134 2.63 -5.28 5.52
C VAL A 134 2.81 -5.86 6.92
N THR A 135 1.86 -5.59 7.80
CA THR A 135 1.97 -5.97 9.21
C THR A 135 0.74 -6.74 9.69
N THR A 136 0.97 -7.71 10.56
CA THR A 136 -0.07 -8.45 11.24
C THR A 136 0.39 -8.89 12.62
N CYS A 137 -0.53 -9.35 13.45
CA CYS A 137 -0.22 -9.88 14.78
C CYS A 137 0.54 -11.20 14.68
N TYR A 138 1.37 -11.49 15.67
CA TYR A 138 2.18 -12.72 15.74
C TYR A 138 2.21 -13.25 17.18
N PRO A 139 2.18 -14.55 17.44
CA PRO A 139 2.17 -15.67 16.48
C PRO A 139 0.84 -15.83 15.74
N PHE A 140 0.88 -16.41 14.56
CA PHE A 140 -0.31 -16.60 13.73
C PHE A 140 -1.36 -17.52 14.35
N ARG A 141 -0.97 -18.46 15.19
CA ARG A 141 -1.85 -19.48 15.79
C ARG A 141 -2.21 -19.22 17.24
N LEU A 142 -1.88 -18.03 17.77
CA LEU A 142 -2.22 -17.69 19.14
C LEU A 142 -3.68 -17.23 19.23
N ILE A 143 -4.41 -17.78 20.21
CA ILE A 143 -5.76 -17.31 20.55
C ILE A 143 -5.61 -16.20 21.59
N GLY A 144 -6.29 -15.07 21.36
CA GLY A 144 -6.24 -13.92 22.25
C GLY A 144 -5.24 -12.85 21.80
N ARG A 145 -4.77 -12.04 22.74
CA ARG A 145 -3.88 -10.92 22.43
C ARG A 145 -2.49 -11.41 22.01
N ALA A 146 -2.07 -10.99 20.82
CA ALA A 146 -0.74 -11.30 20.33
C ALA A 146 0.29 -10.31 20.85
N PRO A 147 1.40 -10.78 21.47
CA PRO A 147 2.43 -9.89 22.03
C PRO A 147 3.34 -9.28 20.99
N LYS A 148 3.35 -9.82 19.76
CA LYS A 148 4.28 -9.42 18.72
C LYS A 148 3.57 -9.07 17.43
N ARG A 149 4.33 -8.45 16.51
CA ARG A 149 3.91 -8.14 15.15
C ARG A 149 4.85 -8.80 14.16
N TYR A 150 4.27 -9.35 13.10
CA TYR A 150 4.99 -9.88 11.95
C TYR A 150 5.05 -8.79 10.89
N ILE A 151 6.25 -8.44 10.44
CA ILE A 151 6.49 -7.28 9.57
C ILE A 151 7.16 -7.74 8.30
N VAL A 152 6.48 -7.53 7.18
CA VAL A 152 7.03 -7.76 5.84
C VAL A 152 7.34 -6.41 5.22
N THR A 153 8.59 -6.20 4.84
CA THR A 153 9.05 -4.98 4.18
C THR A 153 9.39 -5.29 2.73
N ALA A 154 8.85 -4.51 1.81
CA ALA A 154 9.04 -4.71 0.38
C ALA A 154 9.39 -3.38 -0.31
N ARG A 155 10.04 -3.49 -1.47
CA ARG A 155 10.41 -2.34 -2.28
C ARG A 155 9.79 -2.44 -3.66
N PRO A 156 9.38 -1.31 -4.25
CA PRO A 156 8.81 -1.32 -5.59
C PRO A 156 9.88 -1.66 -6.63
N VAL A 157 9.52 -2.52 -7.58
CA VAL A 157 10.39 -2.90 -8.69
C VAL A 157 9.81 -2.48 -10.03
N GLN A 158 8.49 -2.28 -10.10
CA GLN A 158 7.83 -1.89 -11.35
C GLN A 158 6.46 -1.28 -11.06
N THR A 159 6.09 -0.26 -11.83
CA THR A 159 4.73 0.29 -11.85
C THR A 159 4.16 0.12 -13.24
N VAL A 160 2.98 -0.47 -13.33
CA VAL A 160 2.31 -0.76 -14.60
C VAL A 160 0.99 -0.02 -14.66
N SER A 161 0.75 0.69 -15.78
CA SER A 161 -0.55 1.30 -16.03
C SER A 161 -1.50 0.25 -16.60
N LEU A 162 -2.65 0.09 -15.97
CA LEU A 162 -3.67 -0.87 -16.41
C LEU A 162 -4.52 -0.35 -17.58
N GLU A 163 -4.46 0.95 -17.87
CA GLU A 163 -5.18 1.55 -18.99
C GLU A 163 -4.71 1.02 -20.36
N ARG A 164 -3.45 0.63 -20.45
CA ARG A 164 -2.90 0.11 -21.72
C ARG A 164 -3.50 -1.23 -22.16
N VAL A 165 -4.07 -1.97 -21.23
CA VAL A 165 -4.64 -3.29 -21.52
C VAL A 165 -5.98 -3.17 -22.23
N HIS A 166 -6.70 -2.06 -22.08
CA HIS A 166 -8.01 -1.83 -22.71
C HIS A 166 -7.91 -1.29 -24.13
N ASN A 167 -6.76 -0.79 -24.56
CA ASN A 167 -6.59 -0.18 -25.87
C ASN A 167 -6.02 -1.12 -26.96
N GLU A 168 -5.76 -2.38 -26.62
CA GLU A 168 -5.22 -3.37 -27.56
C GLU A 168 -6.29 -4.32 -28.14
N TRP A 169 -7.58 -4.02 -27.91
CA TRP A 169 -8.69 -4.84 -28.43
C TRP A 169 -9.49 -4.11 -29.50
#